data_b6110dc5a8d3285732cd0d7800de9240
#
_entry.id   b6110dc5a8d3285732cd0d7800de9240
#
_cell.length_a   1.000
_cell.length_b   1.000
_cell.length_c   1.000
_cell.angle_alpha   90.00
_cell.angle_beta   90.00
_cell.angle_gamma   90.00
#
_symmetry.space_group_name_H-M   'P 1'
#
loop_
_entity.id
_entity.type
_entity.pdbx_description
1 polymer ?
#
loop_
_entity_poly.entity_id
_entity_poly.type
_entity_poly.pdbx_seq_one_letter_code
_entity_poly.pdbx_strand_id
1 'polypeptide(L)'
;MYLNKEIDEVIHTLRNTNELKEISFLKAFPYVTKPTRLSKRCAVLSPNSLELESVSVDNTDFYGTGEIRIDLFCPYHLGSPVIFDDMQKIVKASLNDEISKISISAISVDSSCECYVLTAVLGFGYYEKTEDL
;
A
#
# COMPACT_ATOMS: atom_id res chain seq x y z
N MET A 1 3.25 9.39 -13.57
CA MET A 1 2.74 8.04 -13.75
C MET A 1 1.55 7.80 -12.83
N TYR A 2 0.54 7.16 -13.34
CA TYR A 2 -0.75 6.93 -12.66
C TYR A 2 -0.61 6.22 -11.29
N LEU A 3 0.25 5.21 -11.21
CA LEU A 3 0.40 4.42 -9.98
C LEU A 3 0.85 5.25 -8.78
N ASN A 4 1.79 6.18 -8.98
CA ASN A 4 2.22 7.07 -7.91
C ASN A 4 1.09 8.00 -7.44
N LYS A 5 0.29 8.49 -8.38
CA LYS A 5 -0.87 9.33 -8.08
C LYS A 5 -1.89 8.55 -7.27
N GLU A 6 -2.16 7.29 -7.64
CA GLU A 6 -3.07 6.41 -6.93
C GLU A 6 -2.60 6.19 -5.49
N ILE A 7 -1.31 5.95 -5.29
CA ILE A 7 -0.74 5.79 -3.95
C ILE A 7 -0.94 7.07 -3.13
N ASP A 8 -0.69 8.24 -3.71
CA ASP A 8 -0.87 9.52 -3.01
C ASP A 8 -2.33 9.73 -2.59
N GLU A 9 -3.29 9.36 -3.44
CA GLU A 9 -4.71 9.45 -3.12
C GLU A 9 -5.11 8.50 -2.00
N VAL A 10 -4.61 7.27 -2.01
CA VAL A 10 -4.86 6.29 -0.96
C VAL A 10 -4.30 6.79 0.38
N ILE A 11 -3.07 7.28 0.39
CA ILE A 11 -2.45 7.85 1.60
C ILE A 11 -3.28 9.00 2.14
N HIS A 12 -3.74 9.89 1.29
CA HIS A 12 -4.58 11.01 1.69
C HIS A 12 -5.87 10.52 2.37
N THR A 13 -6.54 9.55 1.77
CA THR A 13 -7.75 8.95 2.34
C THR A 13 -7.48 8.31 3.71
N LEU A 14 -6.39 7.55 3.84
CA LEU A 14 -6.03 6.89 5.09
C LEU A 14 -5.72 7.89 6.20
N ARG A 15 -4.98 8.94 5.88
CA ARG A 15 -4.66 10.01 6.84
C ARG A 15 -5.89 10.77 7.35
N ASN A 16 -6.96 10.80 6.55
CA ASN A 16 -8.20 11.48 6.91
C ASN A 16 -9.26 10.54 7.52
N THR A 17 -8.92 9.29 7.76
CA THR A 17 -9.81 8.32 8.39
C THR A 17 -9.63 8.37 9.91
N ASN A 18 -10.69 8.71 10.63
CA ASN A 18 -10.62 8.92 12.09
C ASN A 18 -10.13 7.69 12.86
N GLU A 19 -10.52 6.49 12.45
CA GLU A 19 -10.11 5.24 13.11
C GLU A 19 -8.63 4.93 12.95
N LEU A 20 -7.91 5.64 12.07
CA LEU A 20 -6.52 5.39 11.71
C LEU A 20 -5.59 6.53 12.12
N LYS A 21 -6.04 7.44 12.97
CA LYS A 21 -5.26 8.63 13.36
C LYS A 21 -3.96 8.31 14.10
N GLU A 22 -3.87 7.18 14.75
CA GLU A 22 -2.66 6.78 15.50
C GLU A 22 -1.62 6.07 14.64
N ILE A 23 -1.93 5.81 13.37
CA ILE A 23 -1.02 5.15 12.44
C ILE A 23 -0.41 6.20 11.51
N SER A 24 0.91 6.17 11.36
CA SER A 24 1.61 7.01 10.40
C SER A 24 1.59 6.33 9.03
N PHE A 25 1.21 7.06 7.99
CA PHE A 25 1.19 6.58 6.62
C PHE A 25 2.27 7.27 5.81
N LEU A 26 3.16 6.47 5.23
CA LEU A 26 4.32 6.96 4.50
C LEU A 26 4.36 6.35 3.10
N LYS A 27 4.86 7.10 2.14
CA LYS A 27 5.19 6.58 0.82
C LYS A 27 6.52 5.84 0.89
N ALA A 28 6.73 4.88 -0.01
CA ALA A 28 7.92 4.05 -0.02
C ALA A 28 9.22 4.81 0.23
N PHE A 29 10.15 4.15 0.92
CA PHE A 29 11.48 4.69 1.20
C PHE A 29 12.44 4.23 0.10
N PRO A 30 12.63 4.96 -1.00
CA PRO A 30 13.49 4.50 -2.07
C PRO A 30 14.97 4.39 -1.66
N TYR A 31 15.43 5.23 -0.73
CA TYR A 31 16.85 5.31 -0.38
C TYR A 31 17.13 5.60 1.10
N VAL A 32 16.13 5.55 1.94
CA VAL A 32 16.30 5.86 3.36
C VAL A 32 16.33 4.56 4.15
N THR A 33 17.32 4.41 5.01
CA THR A 33 17.39 3.31 5.96
C THR A 33 16.17 3.34 6.86
N LYS A 34 15.52 2.18 7.05
CA LYS A 34 14.44 2.08 8.03
C LYS A 34 14.93 2.54 9.39
N PRO A 35 14.08 3.22 10.19
CA PRO A 35 14.42 3.50 11.59
C PRO A 35 14.78 2.21 12.30
N THR A 36 15.81 2.26 13.13
CA THR A 36 16.25 1.08 13.91
C THR A 36 15.23 0.67 14.96
N ARG A 37 14.30 1.56 15.30
CA ARG A 37 13.25 1.28 16.26
C ARG A 37 12.04 2.17 15.97
N LEU A 38 10.87 1.55 15.96
CA LEU A 38 9.61 2.28 15.81
C LEU A 38 8.87 2.28 17.14
N SER A 39 8.41 3.45 17.57
CA SER A 39 7.60 3.62 18.78
C SER A 39 6.10 3.63 18.47
N LYS A 40 5.73 3.86 17.22
CA LYS A 40 4.35 3.96 16.76
C LYS A 40 4.12 3.01 15.60
N ARG A 41 2.86 2.64 15.40
CA ARG A 41 2.45 1.89 14.22
C ARG A 41 2.67 2.73 12.98
N CYS A 42 3.20 2.12 11.94
CA CYS A 42 3.54 2.80 10.70
C CYS A 42 3.18 1.92 9.51
N ALA A 43 2.50 2.47 8.55
CA ALA A 43 2.18 1.79 7.30
C ALA A 43 2.92 2.47 6.15
N VAL A 44 3.61 1.68 5.36
CA VAL A 44 4.38 2.15 4.20
C VAL A 44 3.72 1.65 2.93
N LEU A 45 3.32 2.56 2.06
CA LEU A 45 2.71 2.24 0.78
C LEU A 45 3.74 2.39 -0.33
N SER A 46 3.80 1.39 -1.20
CA SER A 46 4.75 1.37 -2.31
C SER A 46 4.13 0.72 -3.55
N PRO A 47 4.64 1.06 -4.76
CA PRO A 47 4.28 0.31 -5.95
C PRO A 47 4.79 -1.13 -5.82
N ASN A 48 3.95 -2.10 -6.19
CA ASN A 48 4.35 -3.51 -6.18
C ASN A 48 4.60 -4.04 -7.59
N SER A 49 3.63 -3.83 -8.47
CA SER A 49 3.77 -4.24 -9.87
C SER A 49 2.87 -3.42 -10.78
N LEU A 50 3.22 -3.40 -12.05
CA LEU A 50 2.45 -2.74 -13.09
C LEU A 50 2.66 -3.50 -14.39
N GLU A 51 1.57 -3.98 -14.99
CA GLU A 51 1.58 -4.61 -16.30
C GLU A 51 0.62 -3.88 -17.20
N LEU A 52 1.09 -3.52 -18.40
CA LEU A 52 0.30 -2.82 -19.41
C LEU A 52 0.33 -3.59 -20.71
N GLU A 53 -0.83 -3.72 -21.34
CA GLU A 53 -0.96 -4.29 -22.67
C GLU A 53 -1.60 -3.27 -23.61
N SER A 54 -1.06 -3.18 -24.82
CA SER A 54 -1.64 -2.31 -25.85
C SER A 54 -2.99 -2.86 -26.28
N VAL A 55 -4.00 -2.00 -26.29
CA VAL A 55 -5.35 -2.35 -26.75
C VAL A 55 -5.74 -1.61 -28.03
N SER A 56 -4.80 -0.90 -28.63
CA SER A 56 -4.97 -0.20 -29.91
C SER A 56 -3.89 -0.61 -30.90
N VAL A 57 -4.22 -0.48 -32.19
CA VAL A 57 -3.29 -0.86 -33.27
C VAL A 57 -2.04 0.01 -33.32
N ASP A 58 -2.16 1.27 -32.93
CA ASP A 58 -1.11 2.28 -32.99
C ASP A 58 -0.40 2.50 -31.63
N ASN A 59 -0.66 1.68 -30.64
CA ASN A 59 -0.10 1.78 -29.30
C ASN A 59 -0.38 3.13 -28.61
N THR A 60 -1.54 3.72 -28.87
CA THR A 60 -1.95 4.96 -28.19
C THR A 60 -2.64 4.70 -26.87
N ASP A 61 -3.18 3.50 -26.68
CA ASP A 61 -3.97 3.12 -25.53
C ASP A 61 -3.45 1.81 -24.93
N PHE A 62 -3.34 1.79 -23.61
CA PHE A 62 -2.94 0.63 -22.85
C PHE A 62 -3.97 0.34 -21.78
N TYR A 63 -4.19 -0.94 -21.49
CA TYR A 63 -4.95 -1.42 -20.37
C TYR A 63 -4.08 -2.38 -19.57
N GLY A 64 -4.23 -2.38 -18.26
CA GLY A 64 -3.41 -3.26 -17.46
C GLY A 64 -3.87 -3.39 -16.04
N THR A 65 -3.00 -4.00 -15.25
CA THR A 65 -3.20 -4.20 -13.83
C THR A 65 -2.04 -3.60 -13.06
N GLY A 66 -2.36 -2.94 -11.97
CA GLY A 66 -1.39 -2.39 -11.04
C GLY A 66 -1.61 -2.96 -9.65
N GLU A 67 -0.55 -2.98 -8.87
CA GLU A 67 -0.62 -3.41 -7.47
C GLU A 67 0.07 -2.40 -6.57
N ILE A 68 -0.60 -2.09 -5.46
CA ILE A 68 -0.06 -1.28 -4.38
C ILE A 68 0.22 -2.20 -3.20
N ARG A 69 1.42 -2.10 -2.65
CA ARG A 69 1.83 -2.85 -1.47
C ARG A 69 1.72 -1.96 -0.24
N ILE A 70 1.15 -2.50 0.82
CA ILE A 70 1.05 -1.84 2.12
C ILE A 70 1.75 -2.72 3.15
N ASP A 71 2.85 -2.23 3.70
CA ASP A 71 3.57 -2.89 4.79
C ASP A 71 3.23 -2.18 6.10
N LEU A 72 2.52 -2.87 6.99
CA LEU A 72 2.16 -2.36 8.30
C LEU A 72 3.14 -2.87 9.35
N PHE A 73 3.81 -1.94 10.00
CA PHE A 73 4.75 -2.21 11.10
C PHE A 73 4.07 -1.92 12.43
N CYS A 74 4.05 -2.90 13.31
CA CYS A 74 3.49 -2.78 14.64
C CYS A 74 4.54 -3.12 15.69
N PRO A 75 4.95 -2.18 16.55
CA PRO A 75 5.93 -2.44 17.60
C PRO A 75 5.55 -3.63 18.47
N TYR A 76 6.54 -4.42 18.92
CA TYR A 76 6.30 -5.62 19.72
C TYR A 76 5.45 -5.36 20.96
N HIS A 77 5.67 -4.23 21.63
CA HIS A 77 4.97 -3.93 22.88
C HIS A 77 3.46 -3.77 22.74
N LEU A 78 2.95 -3.56 21.50
CA LEU A 78 1.51 -3.45 21.24
C LEU A 78 0.85 -4.81 21.00
N GLY A 79 1.65 -5.85 20.71
CA GLY A 79 1.15 -7.20 20.50
C GLY A 79 0.66 -7.47 19.08
N SER A 80 0.68 -8.75 18.72
CA SER A 80 0.32 -9.19 17.36
C SER A 80 -1.17 -9.06 17.01
N PRO A 81 -2.15 -9.20 17.93
CA PRO A 81 -3.57 -9.06 17.54
C PRO A 81 -3.91 -7.69 16.97
N VAL A 82 -3.26 -6.63 17.43
CA VAL A 82 -3.51 -5.26 16.99
C VAL A 82 -3.25 -5.09 15.49
N ILE A 83 -2.24 -5.78 14.96
CA ILE A 83 -1.84 -5.62 13.57
C ILE A 83 -2.92 -6.09 12.60
N PHE A 84 -3.64 -7.16 12.91
CA PHE A 84 -4.74 -7.65 12.08
C PHE A 84 -5.92 -6.68 12.07
N ASP A 85 -6.29 -6.17 13.23
CA ASP A 85 -7.38 -5.20 13.34
C ASP A 85 -7.05 -3.94 12.56
N ASP A 86 -5.84 -3.43 12.69
CA ASP A 86 -5.38 -2.26 11.97
C ASP A 86 -5.38 -2.50 10.46
N MET A 87 -4.88 -3.65 10.01
CA MET A 87 -4.84 -3.95 8.59
C MET A 87 -6.25 -4.06 8.00
N GLN A 88 -7.20 -4.65 8.71
CA GLN A 88 -8.59 -4.70 8.27
C GLN A 88 -9.17 -3.30 8.07
N LYS A 89 -8.90 -2.39 8.99
CA LYS A 89 -9.35 -1.00 8.89
C LYS A 89 -8.68 -0.27 7.72
N ILE A 90 -7.39 -0.49 7.52
CA ILE A 90 -6.64 0.11 6.41
C ILE A 90 -7.19 -0.36 5.07
N VAL A 91 -7.38 -1.66 4.91
CA VAL A 91 -7.90 -2.24 3.67
C VAL A 91 -9.31 -1.73 3.41
N LYS A 92 -10.18 -1.73 4.42
CA LYS A 92 -11.55 -1.22 4.28
C LYS A 92 -11.57 0.25 3.85
N ALA A 93 -10.73 1.08 4.46
CA ALA A 93 -10.66 2.50 4.12
C ALA A 93 -10.04 2.75 2.74
N SER A 94 -9.22 1.81 2.24
CA SER A 94 -8.58 1.91 0.92
C SER A 94 -9.48 1.46 -0.23
N LEU A 95 -10.58 0.76 0.06
CA LEU A 95 -11.44 0.21 -0.98
C LEU A 95 -12.08 1.30 -1.80
N ASN A 96 -12.07 1.11 -3.12
CA ASN A 96 -12.80 1.90 -4.09
C ASN A 96 -13.26 0.98 -5.22
N ASP A 97 -13.96 1.53 -6.21
CA ASP A 97 -14.55 0.73 -7.30
C ASP A 97 -13.49 0.08 -8.20
N GLU A 98 -12.26 0.53 -8.14
CA GLU A 98 -11.17 0.06 -9.00
C GLU A 98 -10.43 -1.14 -8.40
N ILE A 99 -10.54 -1.36 -7.10
CA ILE A 99 -9.85 -2.48 -6.42
C ILE A 99 -10.54 -3.80 -6.76
N SER A 100 -9.81 -4.70 -7.39
CA SER A 100 -10.32 -5.99 -7.84
C SER A 100 -9.75 -7.18 -7.08
N LYS A 101 -8.66 -6.99 -6.33
CA LYS A 101 -8.00 -8.07 -5.63
C LYS A 101 -7.32 -7.57 -4.37
N ILE A 102 -7.43 -8.34 -3.30
CA ILE A 102 -6.77 -8.06 -2.02
C ILE A 102 -6.06 -9.34 -1.57
N SER A 103 -4.79 -9.23 -1.23
CA SER A 103 -4.01 -10.31 -0.64
C SER A 103 -3.37 -9.82 0.64
N ILE A 104 -3.50 -10.59 1.72
CA ILE A 104 -2.86 -10.27 3.00
C ILE A 104 -1.98 -11.45 3.38
N SER A 105 -0.71 -11.18 3.66
CA SER A 105 0.27 -12.21 4.02
C SER A 105 0.12 -12.66 5.47
N ALA A 106 0.88 -13.70 5.84
CA ALA A 106 1.05 -14.05 7.24
C ALA A 106 1.91 -12.99 7.95
N ILE A 107 1.76 -12.89 9.27
CA ILE A 107 2.60 -12.01 10.08
C ILE A 107 4.06 -12.48 9.96
N SER A 108 4.96 -11.53 9.75
CA SER A 108 6.39 -11.71 9.83
C SER A 108 6.97 -10.80 10.92
N VAL A 109 8.26 -10.93 11.16
CA VAL A 109 8.97 -10.17 12.19
C VAL A 109 10.12 -9.42 11.54
N ASP A 110 10.24 -8.15 11.86
CA ASP A 110 11.41 -7.35 11.50
C ASP A 110 12.17 -7.02 12.78
N SER A 111 13.21 -7.80 13.07
CA SER A 111 13.99 -7.66 14.30
C SER A 111 14.82 -6.37 14.33
N SER A 112 15.14 -5.79 13.17
CA SER A 112 15.91 -4.55 13.09
C SER A 112 15.16 -3.36 13.68
N CYS A 113 13.84 -3.34 13.58
CA CYS A 113 13.00 -2.27 14.14
C CYS A 113 12.08 -2.76 15.27
N GLU A 114 12.24 -4.00 15.72
CA GLU A 114 11.45 -4.63 16.79
C GLU A 114 9.93 -4.55 16.52
N CYS A 115 9.54 -4.93 15.32
CA CYS A 115 8.15 -4.87 14.86
C CYS A 115 7.64 -6.19 14.32
N TYR A 116 6.35 -6.44 14.51
CA TYR A 116 5.59 -7.34 13.66
C TYR A 116 5.31 -6.63 12.35
N VAL A 117 5.30 -7.36 11.25
CA VAL A 117 5.00 -6.81 9.92
C VAL A 117 3.90 -7.62 9.25
N LEU A 118 2.92 -6.94 8.74
CA LEU A 118 1.85 -7.54 7.94
C LEU A 118 1.77 -6.80 6.61
N THR A 119 1.75 -7.56 5.52
CA THR A 119 1.75 -6.99 4.18
C THR A 119 0.42 -7.26 3.49
N ALA A 120 -0.16 -6.23 2.93
CA ALA A 120 -1.31 -6.33 2.03
C ALA A 120 -0.92 -5.86 0.64
N VAL A 121 -1.49 -6.51 -0.37
CA VAL A 121 -1.34 -6.10 -1.78
C VAL A 121 -2.74 -5.85 -2.33
N LEU A 122 -2.96 -4.64 -2.83
CA LEU A 122 -4.20 -4.23 -3.46
C LEU A 122 -4.00 -4.20 -4.96
N GLY A 123 -4.77 -5.00 -5.69
CA GLY A 123 -4.72 -5.05 -7.15
C GLY A 123 -5.88 -4.30 -7.78
N PHE A 124 -5.61 -3.59 -8.85
CA PHE A 124 -6.62 -2.84 -9.60
C PHE A 124 -6.31 -2.85 -11.09
N GLY A 125 -7.38 -2.75 -11.90
CA GLY A 125 -7.24 -2.56 -13.33
C GLY A 125 -7.29 -1.07 -13.68
N TYR A 126 -6.58 -0.67 -14.71
CA TYR A 126 -6.68 0.68 -15.20
C TYR A 126 -6.32 0.82 -16.67
N TYR A 127 -6.74 1.95 -17.22
CA TYR A 127 -6.55 2.33 -18.60
C TYR A 127 -5.64 3.55 -18.65
N GLU A 128 -4.67 3.53 -19.54
CA GLU A 128 -3.73 4.63 -19.68
C GLU A 128 -3.41 4.90 -21.14
N LYS A 129 -3.34 6.18 -21.49
CA LYS A 129 -2.90 6.59 -22.82
C LYS A 129 -1.39 6.71 -22.84
N THR A 130 -0.79 6.39 -23.99
CA THR A 130 0.67 6.47 -24.18
C THR A 130 1.23 7.83 -23.77
N GLU A 131 0.52 8.90 -24.06
CA GLU A 131 0.94 10.27 -23.71
C GLU A 131 1.04 10.53 -22.19
N ASP A 132 0.35 9.72 -21.38
CA ASP A 132 0.30 9.86 -19.92
C ASP A 132 1.27 8.93 -19.19
N LEU A 133 2.01 8.09 -19.92
CA LEU A 133 2.97 7.16 -19.33
C LEU A 133 4.21 7.85 -18.75
#